data_8d53fa0323771b92c27f9890d73cdf12
#
_entry.id   8d53fa0323771b92c27f9890d73cdf12
#
_cell.length_a   1.000
_cell.length_b   1.000
_cell.length_c   1.000
_cell.angle_alpha   90.00
_cell.angle_beta   90.00
_cell.angle_gamma   90.00
#
_symmetry.space_group_name_H-M   'P 1'
#
loop_
_entity.id
_entity.type
_entity.pdbx_description
1 polymer ?
#
loop_
_entity_poly.entity_id
_entity_poly.type
_entity_poly.pdbx_seq_one_letter_code
_entity_poly.pdbx_strand_id
1 'polypeptide(L)'
;MSGTDGQQPEAVPARPGKRAGEAGPARPTAEPPIWTARMLATLEKGVTGGKWYSLIDKLYPQTTLRAAFKAVAANRGAAGVDHVSIEHYAETLDANLARLSEALRTGTYRPQAIRRHYIPKPGSQEKRPLGIPTIQDRVVQTALRMVLEPIFERDFAQQSYGFRPNLGCKDALRRVDELLEAGYVHVVDADLKSYFDTILKDRLLALVAGKVADRRILALVQSFLEQSVLEDAHEWVPEQGTPQGAVVSPLLSNIYLDPLDHLMAEQGYEMVRYADDFVVLCRSPEDAAAALTVVKDWTASAGLTLQRANRFRRIDPLRGSIRSKPGWWTPGRMDSTSSGITSRRVRNGPARRAWRSSRTLCGRRRSERSGAALPWSSRA
;
A
#
# COMPACT_ATOMS: atom_id res chain seq x y z
N MET A 1 -90.54 -26.44 1.50
CA MET A 1 -89.92 -25.74 0.41
C MET A 1 -88.48 -25.45 0.83
N SER A 2 -87.54 -25.90 -0.04
CA SER A 2 -86.12 -25.57 -0.16
C SER A 2 -85.30 -25.62 1.16
N GLY A 3 -84.51 -26.55 1.51
CA GLY A 3 -83.45 -27.30 0.92
C GLY A 3 -82.20 -26.47 0.77
N THR A 4 -81.26 -26.48 1.74
CA THR A 4 -79.85 -26.05 1.47
C THR A 4 -78.95 -27.11 2.07
N ASP A 5 -78.38 -27.90 1.17
CA ASP A 5 -77.28 -28.83 1.35
C ASP A 5 -76.05 -28.13 1.99
N GLY A 6 -75.64 -28.67 3.13
CA GLY A 6 -74.36 -28.30 3.73
C GLY A 6 -73.29 -29.32 3.30
N GLN A 7 -72.46 -28.93 2.32
CA GLN A 7 -71.22 -29.67 1.99
C GLN A 7 -70.19 -29.46 3.07
N GLN A 8 -69.77 -30.56 3.72
CA GLN A 8 -68.58 -30.61 4.58
C GLN A 8 -67.32 -30.49 3.74
N PRO A 9 -66.30 -29.73 4.15
CA PRO A 9 -65.04 -29.69 3.43
C PRO A 9 -64.24 -30.96 3.69
N GLU A 10 -63.75 -31.53 2.62
CA GLU A 10 -62.92 -32.70 2.49
C GLU A 10 -61.54 -32.49 3.19
N ALA A 11 -61.14 -33.44 4.05
CA ALA A 11 -59.88 -33.38 4.78
C ALA A 11 -58.68 -33.59 3.85
N VAL A 12 -57.81 -32.61 3.78
CA VAL A 12 -56.55 -32.71 3.06
C VAL A 12 -55.58 -33.68 3.79
N PRO A 13 -54.97 -34.69 3.11
CA PRO A 13 -54.09 -35.65 3.75
C PRO A 13 -52.79 -34.99 4.19
N ALA A 14 -52.36 -35.29 5.47
CA ALA A 14 -51.12 -34.81 6.05
C ALA A 14 -49.91 -35.32 5.25
N ARG A 15 -49.04 -34.39 4.84
CA ARG A 15 -47.73 -34.70 4.22
C ARG A 15 -46.85 -35.44 5.21
N PRO A 16 -46.12 -36.51 4.81
CA PRO A 16 -45.22 -37.25 5.69
C PRO A 16 -44.08 -36.32 6.17
N GLY A 17 -43.83 -36.33 7.51
CA GLY A 17 -42.78 -35.56 8.14
C GLY A 17 -41.41 -35.86 7.53
N LYS A 18 -40.65 -34.79 7.14
CA LYS A 18 -39.27 -34.91 6.75
C LYS A 18 -38.48 -35.50 7.93
N ARG A 19 -37.85 -36.65 7.70
CA ARG A 19 -36.81 -37.21 8.59
C ARG A 19 -35.77 -36.14 8.84
N ALA A 20 -35.30 -36.01 10.09
CA ALA A 20 -34.17 -35.20 10.47
C ALA A 20 -32.98 -35.58 9.57
N GLY A 21 -32.66 -34.71 8.63
CA GLY A 21 -31.54 -34.88 7.72
C GLY A 21 -30.25 -34.71 8.47
N GLU A 22 -29.32 -35.60 8.21
CA GLU A 22 -27.91 -35.49 8.58
C GLU A 22 -27.39 -34.05 8.36
N ALA A 23 -26.71 -33.50 9.37
CA ALA A 23 -26.04 -32.21 9.27
C ALA A 23 -25.01 -32.31 8.14
N GLY A 24 -25.30 -31.74 6.99
CA GLY A 24 -24.34 -31.60 5.93
C GLY A 24 -23.10 -30.84 6.42
N PRO A 25 -21.92 -31.00 5.77
CA PRO A 25 -20.70 -30.37 6.20
C PRO A 25 -20.93 -28.84 6.32
N ALA A 26 -20.62 -28.31 7.51
CA ALA A 26 -20.76 -26.89 7.81
C ALA A 26 -20.08 -26.09 6.68
N ARG A 27 -20.84 -25.28 5.98
CA ARG A 27 -20.25 -24.30 5.01
C ARG A 27 -19.20 -23.50 5.77
N PRO A 28 -17.98 -23.36 5.23
CA PRO A 28 -16.98 -22.52 5.87
C PRO A 28 -17.63 -21.15 6.05
N THR A 29 -17.82 -20.74 7.30
CA THR A 29 -18.31 -19.41 7.64
C THR A 29 -17.28 -18.43 7.12
N ALA A 30 -17.65 -17.64 6.11
CA ALA A 30 -16.80 -16.57 5.61
C ALA A 30 -16.40 -15.69 6.80
N GLU A 31 -15.11 -15.52 7.02
CA GLU A 31 -14.60 -14.63 8.07
C GLU A 31 -15.27 -13.26 7.92
N PRO A 32 -15.81 -12.66 9.00
CA PRO A 32 -16.48 -11.39 8.87
C PRO A 32 -15.49 -10.34 8.33
N PRO A 33 -15.88 -9.52 7.36
CA PRO A 33 -15.01 -8.51 6.80
C PRO A 33 -14.64 -7.48 7.88
N ILE A 34 -13.40 -7.03 7.92
CA ILE A 34 -12.91 -5.98 8.84
C ILE A 34 -13.76 -4.70 8.69
N TRP A 35 -14.06 -4.35 7.45
CA TRP A 35 -14.96 -3.27 7.08
C TRP A 35 -16.36 -3.82 6.80
N THR A 36 -17.30 -3.54 7.71
CA THR A 36 -18.69 -3.94 7.52
C THR A 36 -19.36 -3.11 6.43
N ALA A 37 -20.44 -3.60 5.82
CA ALA A 37 -21.22 -2.85 4.83
C ALA A 37 -21.64 -1.45 5.35
N ARG A 38 -22.02 -1.36 6.65
CA ARG A 38 -22.36 -0.08 7.29
C ARG A 38 -21.15 0.88 7.36
N MET A 39 -19.96 0.37 7.67
CA MET A 39 -18.74 1.19 7.71
C MET A 39 -18.35 1.65 6.29
N LEU A 40 -18.46 0.79 5.29
CA LEU A 40 -18.22 1.16 3.89
C LEU A 40 -19.22 2.23 3.42
N ALA A 41 -20.50 2.09 3.73
CA ALA A 41 -21.49 3.12 3.43
C ALA A 41 -21.21 4.44 4.17
N THR A 42 -20.70 4.36 5.41
CA THR A 42 -20.25 5.56 6.16
C THR A 42 -19.00 6.17 5.53
N LEU A 43 -18.10 5.34 5.02
CA LEU A 43 -16.93 5.80 4.30
C LEU A 43 -17.34 6.59 3.04
N GLU A 44 -18.30 6.08 2.25
CA GLU A 44 -18.81 6.74 1.04
C GLU A 44 -19.50 8.09 1.35
N LYS A 45 -20.34 8.13 2.39
CA LYS A 45 -21.12 9.32 2.77
C LYS A 45 -20.31 10.38 3.56
N GLY A 46 -19.15 9.99 4.07
CA GLY A 46 -18.39 10.78 5.05
C GLY A 46 -18.83 10.51 6.49
N VAL A 47 -17.90 10.74 7.41
CA VAL A 47 -18.12 10.58 8.86
C VAL A 47 -18.55 11.91 9.44
N THR A 48 -19.56 11.89 10.30
CA THR A 48 -19.97 13.10 11.06
C THR A 48 -18.76 13.64 11.84
N GLY A 49 -18.41 14.91 11.62
CA GLY A 49 -17.23 15.53 12.23
C GLY A 49 -15.90 15.19 11.52
N GLY A 50 -15.92 14.47 10.39
CA GLY A 50 -14.74 14.22 9.55
C GLY A 50 -13.69 13.28 10.11
N LYS A 51 -13.87 12.75 11.33
CA LYS A 51 -12.88 11.90 12.01
C LYS A 51 -13.47 10.57 12.47
N TRP A 52 -12.63 9.51 12.39
CA TRP A 52 -12.97 8.17 12.86
C TRP A 52 -12.53 7.98 14.31
N TYR A 53 -13.47 7.57 15.18
CA TYR A 53 -13.23 7.42 16.61
C TYR A 53 -13.11 5.92 16.93
N SER A 54 -13.65 5.02 16.92
CA SER A 54 -13.56 3.63 17.43
C SER A 54 -13.00 2.68 16.35
N LEU A 55 -11.70 2.71 16.16
CA LEU A 55 -11.01 1.87 15.18
C LEU A 55 -10.22 0.72 15.82
N ILE A 56 -9.78 0.87 17.06
CA ILE A 56 -8.98 -0.16 17.75
C ILE A 56 -9.75 -1.48 17.90
N ASP A 57 -11.08 -1.41 18.08
CA ASP A 57 -11.97 -2.57 18.18
C ASP A 57 -12.07 -3.37 16.86
N LYS A 58 -11.61 -2.83 15.76
CA LYS A 58 -11.49 -3.51 14.46
C LYS A 58 -10.12 -4.17 14.28
N LEU A 59 -9.12 -3.72 15.03
CA LEU A 59 -7.75 -4.17 14.88
C LEU A 59 -7.47 -5.43 15.72
N TYR A 60 -7.87 -5.46 17.00
CA TYR A 60 -7.53 -6.55 17.91
C TYR A 60 -8.34 -7.86 17.75
N PRO A 61 -9.50 -7.96 17.10
CA PRO A 61 -10.16 -9.25 16.92
C PRO A 61 -9.25 -10.29 16.29
N GLN A 62 -9.28 -11.52 16.81
CA GLN A 62 -8.43 -12.59 16.29
C GLN A 62 -8.70 -12.89 14.80
N THR A 63 -9.91 -12.66 14.30
CA THR A 63 -10.26 -12.77 12.88
C THR A 63 -9.47 -11.79 12.02
N THR A 64 -9.36 -10.53 12.46
CA THR A 64 -8.54 -9.51 11.78
C THR A 64 -7.05 -9.88 11.83
N LEU A 65 -6.55 -10.26 13.01
CA LEU A 65 -5.15 -10.66 13.17
C LEU A 65 -4.81 -11.92 12.35
N ARG A 66 -5.73 -12.86 12.24
CA ARG A 66 -5.57 -14.05 11.39
C ARG A 66 -5.54 -13.70 9.90
N ALA A 67 -6.40 -12.80 9.44
CA ALA A 67 -6.36 -12.27 8.07
C ALA A 67 -5.03 -11.54 7.79
N ALA A 68 -4.55 -10.75 8.76
CA ALA A 68 -3.26 -10.08 8.69
C ALA A 68 -2.10 -11.08 8.63
N PHE A 69 -2.11 -12.13 9.47
CA PHE A 69 -1.11 -13.19 9.42
C PHE A 69 -1.08 -13.90 8.06
N LYS A 70 -2.23 -14.24 7.49
CA LYS A 70 -2.32 -14.85 6.14
C LYS A 70 -1.60 -13.98 5.10
N ALA A 71 -1.78 -12.65 5.16
CA ALA A 71 -1.10 -11.72 4.25
C ALA A 71 0.42 -11.66 4.51
N VAL A 72 0.85 -11.69 5.78
CA VAL A 72 2.27 -11.74 6.16
C VAL A 72 2.91 -13.03 5.68
N ALA A 73 2.26 -14.17 5.89
CA ALA A 73 2.75 -15.48 5.46
C ALA A 73 2.90 -15.58 3.93
N ALA A 74 1.95 -15.01 3.18
CA ALA A 74 2.00 -14.98 1.72
C ALA A 74 3.24 -14.22 1.16
N ASN A 75 3.79 -13.26 1.93
CA ASN A 75 4.95 -12.47 1.52
C ASN A 75 6.30 -13.14 1.83
N ARG A 76 6.34 -14.27 2.54
CA ARG A 76 7.54 -15.09 2.80
C ARG A 76 8.77 -14.28 3.28
N GLY A 77 8.59 -13.35 4.20
CA GLY A 77 9.65 -12.48 4.67
C GLY A 77 10.58 -13.17 5.71
N ALA A 78 11.81 -12.69 5.83
CA ALA A 78 12.78 -13.17 6.82
C ALA A 78 12.35 -12.90 8.27
N ALA A 79 12.91 -13.61 9.24
CA ALA A 79 12.69 -13.40 10.68
C ALA A 79 13.21 -12.03 11.15
N GLY A 80 12.58 -11.45 12.17
CA GLY A 80 13.01 -10.21 12.84
C GLY A 80 14.18 -10.40 13.78
N VAL A 81 14.26 -9.56 14.83
CA VAL A 81 15.28 -9.64 15.89
C VAL A 81 15.09 -10.85 16.79
N ASP A 82 13.88 -11.38 16.89
CA ASP A 82 13.49 -12.56 17.65
C ASP A 82 13.86 -13.89 16.97
N HIS A 83 14.39 -13.84 15.75
CA HIS A 83 14.70 -15.00 14.92
C HIS A 83 13.54 -15.98 14.70
N VAL A 84 12.29 -15.58 14.98
CA VAL A 84 11.10 -16.38 14.76
C VAL A 84 10.75 -16.39 13.27
N SER A 85 10.70 -17.57 12.64
CA SER A 85 10.24 -17.73 11.26
C SER A 85 8.73 -17.73 11.17
N ILE A 86 8.20 -17.57 9.95
CA ILE A 86 6.74 -17.62 9.69
C ILE A 86 6.20 -19.01 10.05
N GLU A 87 6.95 -20.06 9.70
CA GLU A 87 6.59 -21.45 9.99
C GLU A 87 6.51 -21.69 11.48
N HIS A 88 7.53 -21.28 12.23
CA HIS A 88 7.58 -21.43 13.69
C HIS A 88 6.46 -20.61 14.38
N TYR A 89 6.20 -19.39 13.92
CA TYR A 89 5.07 -18.61 14.43
C TYR A 89 3.71 -19.28 14.15
N ALA A 90 3.58 -20.00 13.03
CA ALA A 90 2.37 -20.71 12.64
C ALA A 90 2.09 -21.97 13.48
N GLU A 91 3.11 -22.63 14.04
CA GLU A 91 2.95 -23.83 14.89
C GLU A 91 2.04 -23.58 16.10
N THR A 92 2.10 -22.37 16.67
CA THR A 92 1.27 -21.97 17.82
C THR A 92 0.40 -20.74 17.49
N LEU A 93 -0.09 -20.64 16.25
CA LEU A 93 -0.76 -19.45 15.73
C LEU A 93 -1.92 -18.98 16.61
N ASP A 94 -2.81 -19.87 17.02
CA ASP A 94 -4.00 -19.50 17.82
C ASP A 94 -3.60 -18.90 19.17
N ALA A 95 -2.63 -19.48 19.84
CA ALA A 95 -2.11 -18.97 21.10
C ALA A 95 -1.38 -17.62 20.91
N ASN A 96 -0.61 -17.49 19.84
CA ASN A 96 0.08 -16.24 19.50
C ASN A 96 -0.93 -15.12 19.22
N LEU A 97 -1.96 -15.39 18.40
CA LEU A 97 -2.99 -14.40 18.08
C LEU A 97 -3.87 -14.06 19.29
N ALA A 98 -4.17 -15.02 20.18
CA ALA A 98 -4.90 -14.74 21.41
C ALA A 98 -4.14 -13.80 22.34
N ARG A 99 -2.84 -14.06 22.58
CA ARG A 99 -1.96 -13.16 23.38
C ARG A 99 -1.86 -11.78 22.75
N LEU A 100 -1.68 -11.73 21.43
CA LEU A 100 -1.57 -10.47 20.70
C LEU A 100 -2.87 -9.65 20.75
N SER A 101 -4.02 -10.32 20.57
CA SER A 101 -5.35 -9.72 20.70
C SER A 101 -5.55 -9.12 22.10
N GLU A 102 -5.18 -9.83 23.17
CA GLU A 102 -5.29 -9.36 24.53
C GLU A 102 -4.34 -8.17 24.80
N ALA A 103 -3.10 -8.26 24.36
CA ALA A 103 -2.14 -7.16 24.50
C ALA A 103 -2.60 -5.88 23.77
N LEU A 104 -3.18 -6.01 22.59
CA LEU A 104 -3.76 -4.89 21.86
C LEU A 104 -5.02 -4.38 22.56
N ARG A 105 -5.90 -5.26 23.06
CA ARG A 105 -7.12 -4.89 23.78
C ARG A 105 -6.84 -4.14 25.07
N THR A 106 -5.81 -4.53 25.81
CA THR A 106 -5.41 -3.90 27.09
C THR A 106 -4.47 -2.71 26.91
N GLY A 107 -3.93 -2.50 25.70
CA GLY A 107 -2.97 -1.43 25.43
C GLY A 107 -1.55 -1.71 25.94
N THR A 108 -1.24 -2.97 26.24
CA THR A 108 0.08 -3.41 26.72
C THR A 108 1.03 -3.83 25.60
N TYR A 109 0.52 -3.92 24.35
CA TYR A 109 1.37 -4.22 23.21
C TYR A 109 2.45 -3.16 23.01
N ARG A 110 3.68 -3.62 22.80
CA ARG A 110 4.84 -2.78 22.43
C ARG A 110 5.56 -3.47 21.26
N PRO A 111 5.88 -2.75 20.18
CA PRO A 111 6.68 -3.30 19.09
C PRO A 111 8.11 -3.57 19.53
N GLN A 112 8.74 -4.60 18.97
CA GLN A 112 10.13 -4.93 19.20
C GLN A 112 11.06 -4.16 18.26
N ALA A 113 12.36 -4.15 18.53
CA ALA A 113 13.34 -3.54 17.64
C ALA A 113 13.27 -4.10 16.21
N ILE A 114 13.59 -3.26 15.24
CA ILE A 114 13.67 -3.63 13.83
C ILE A 114 15.06 -4.12 13.51
N ARG A 115 15.21 -5.33 13.01
CA ARG A 115 16.51 -5.84 12.55
C ARG A 115 16.92 -5.17 11.25
N ARG A 116 18.06 -4.48 11.23
CA ARG A 116 18.59 -3.88 10.00
C ARG A 116 19.27 -4.93 9.12
N HIS A 117 19.02 -4.82 7.83
CA HIS A 117 19.66 -5.63 6.81
C HIS A 117 19.96 -4.77 5.57
N TYR A 118 21.07 -5.01 4.90
CA TYR A 118 21.47 -4.23 3.73
C TYR A 118 21.25 -5.01 2.44
N ILE A 119 20.56 -4.39 1.49
CA ILE A 119 20.33 -4.96 0.16
C ILE A 119 21.13 -4.16 -0.88
N PRO A 120 21.91 -4.81 -1.76
CA PRO A 120 22.63 -4.13 -2.83
C PRO A 120 21.65 -3.36 -3.74
N LYS A 121 21.96 -2.10 -4.06
CA LYS A 121 21.23 -1.34 -5.07
C LYS A 121 21.61 -1.88 -6.47
N PRO A 122 20.65 -2.23 -7.34
CA PRO A 122 20.94 -2.69 -8.68
C PRO A 122 21.77 -1.66 -9.47
N GLY A 123 22.97 -2.08 -9.96
CA GLY A 123 23.86 -1.23 -10.78
C GLY A 123 24.66 -0.17 -10.00
N SER A 124 24.80 -0.33 -8.68
CA SER A 124 25.60 0.51 -7.79
C SER A 124 26.30 -0.37 -6.74
N GLN A 125 27.40 0.11 -6.20
CA GLN A 125 28.05 -0.50 -5.04
C GLN A 125 27.38 -0.09 -3.72
N GLU A 126 26.44 0.85 -3.77
CA GLU A 126 25.70 1.29 -2.59
C GLU A 126 24.71 0.23 -2.13
N LYS A 127 24.55 0.13 -0.83
CA LYS A 127 23.55 -0.72 -0.18
C LYS A 127 22.38 0.12 0.29
N ARG A 128 21.17 -0.46 0.20
CA ARG A 128 19.94 0.14 0.77
C ARG A 128 19.68 -0.51 2.11
N PRO A 129 19.55 0.25 3.21
CA PRO A 129 19.12 -0.30 4.48
C PRO A 129 17.66 -0.77 4.39
N LEU A 130 17.38 -1.95 4.89
CA LEU A 130 16.04 -2.53 5.00
C LEU A 130 15.80 -2.90 6.45
N GLY A 131 14.69 -2.46 7.00
CA GLY A 131 14.23 -2.86 8.32
C GLY A 131 13.38 -4.13 8.24
N ILE A 132 13.64 -5.10 9.10
CA ILE A 132 12.89 -6.35 9.17
C ILE A 132 12.24 -6.43 10.55
N PRO A 133 10.95 -6.05 10.69
CA PRO A 133 10.21 -6.22 11.94
C PRO A 133 9.97 -7.70 12.26
N THR A 134 9.64 -8.03 13.50
CA THR A 134 9.22 -9.37 13.91
C THR A 134 7.94 -9.81 13.19
N ILE A 135 7.66 -11.10 13.17
CA ILE A 135 6.40 -11.60 12.56
C ILE A 135 5.20 -11.01 13.29
N GLN A 136 5.25 -10.95 14.62
CA GLN A 136 4.20 -10.35 15.45
C GLN A 136 3.93 -8.89 15.06
N ASP A 137 4.99 -8.08 14.92
CA ASP A 137 4.85 -6.67 14.55
C ASP A 137 4.33 -6.51 13.13
N ARG A 138 4.76 -7.36 12.18
CA ARG A 138 4.20 -7.37 10.82
C ARG A 138 2.71 -7.69 10.80
N VAL A 139 2.24 -8.60 11.68
CA VAL A 139 0.81 -8.92 11.82
C VAL A 139 0.04 -7.69 12.30
N VAL A 140 0.54 -7.00 13.35
CA VAL A 140 -0.11 -5.79 13.87
C VAL A 140 -0.09 -4.65 12.83
N GLN A 141 1.04 -4.42 12.17
CA GLN A 141 1.14 -3.40 11.11
C GLN A 141 0.23 -3.70 9.92
N THR A 142 0.09 -4.99 9.55
CA THR A 142 -0.82 -5.41 8.49
C THR A 142 -2.28 -5.17 8.89
N ALA A 143 -2.66 -5.54 10.12
CA ALA A 143 -3.99 -5.28 10.64
C ALA A 143 -4.27 -3.76 10.72
N LEU A 144 -3.31 -2.98 11.19
CA LEU A 144 -3.40 -1.52 11.23
C LEU A 144 -3.59 -0.93 9.83
N ARG A 145 -2.84 -1.39 8.84
CA ARG A 145 -3.02 -0.98 7.45
C ARG A 145 -4.40 -1.36 6.92
N MET A 146 -4.90 -2.57 7.18
CA MET A 146 -6.23 -3.01 6.75
C MET A 146 -7.35 -2.13 7.33
N VAL A 147 -7.13 -1.56 8.52
CA VAL A 147 -8.09 -0.64 9.17
C VAL A 147 -7.96 0.78 8.63
N LEU A 148 -6.75 1.27 8.41
CA LEU A 148 -6.51 2.67 8.02
C LEU A 148 -6.58 2.91 6.51
N GLU A 149 -6.11 1.97 5.69
CA GLU A 149 -5.98 2.13 4.24
C GLU A 149 -7.29 2.60 3.57
N PRO A 150 -8.49 2.04 3.85
CA PRO A 150 -9.72 2.50 3.23
C PRO A 150 -10.10 3.96 3.58
N ILE A 151 -9.72 4.42 4.77
CA ILE A 151 -10.01 5.80 5.23
C ILE A 151 -9.22 6.82 4.40
N PHE A 152 -7.95 6.53 4.13
CA PHE A 152 -7.07 7.44 3.41
C PHE A 152 -7.16 7.26 1.90
N GLU A 153 -7.31 6.00 1.42
CA GLU A 153 -7.40 5.67 0.00
C GLU A 153 -8.51 6.44 -0.73
N ARG A 154 -9.63 6.67 -0.04
CA ARG A 154 -10.75 7.45 -0.56
C ARG A 154 -10.36 8.86 -0.99
N ASP A 155 -9.48 9.49 -0.22
CA ASP A 155 -9.18 10.92 -0.37
C ASP A 155 -7.82 11.15 -1.05
N PHE A 156 -7.04 10.10 -1.29
CA PHE A 156 -5.79 10.22 -2.04
C PHE A 156 -6.03 10.76 -3.45
N ALA A 157 -5.22 11.72 -3.84
CA ALA A 157 -5.28 12.33 -5.15
C ALA A 157 -5.12 11.29 -6.26
N GLN A 158 -5.84 11.49 -7.38
CA GLN A 158 -5.87 10.53 -8.50
C GLN A 158 -4.52 10.37 -9.20
N GLN A 159 -3.67 11.37 -9.14
CA GLN A 159 -2.32 11.38 -9.74
C GLN A 159 -1.29 10.60 -8.93
N SER A 160 -1.64 10.03 -7.78
CA SER A 160 -0.79 9.16 -6.96
C SER A 160 -1.07 7.68 -7.27
N TYR A 161 -0.05 6.93 -7.67
CA TYR A 161 -0.18 5.54 -8.14
C TYR A 161 0.57 4.51 -7.30
N GLY A 162 1.61 4.92 -6.57
CA GLY A 162 2.45 4.00 -5.81
C GLY A 162 1.81 3.52 -4.52
N PHE A 163 2.01 2.24 -4.18
CA PHE A 163 1.55 1.61 -2.94
C PHE A 163 0.03 1.61 -2.72
N ARG A 164 -0.76 1.88 -3.74
CA ARG A 164 -2.22 1.92 -3.68
C ARG A 164 -2.86 0.63 -4.22
N PRO A 165 -4.04 0.22 -3.68
CA PRO A 165 -4.78 -0.92 -4.20
C PRO A 165 -5.14 -0.72 -5.68
N ASN A 166 -5.02 -1.79 -6.47
CA ASN A 166 -5.40 -1.83 -7.89
C ASN A 166 -4.66 -0.86 -8.83
N LEU A 167 -3.77 -0.02 -8.33
CA LEU A 167 -2.92 0.87 -9.11
C LEU A 167 -1.48 0.34 -9.17
N GLY A 168 -0.80 0.62 -10.26
CA GLY A 168 0.56 0.15 -10.47
C GLY A 168 1.40 1.07 -11.35
N CYS A 169 2.67 0.73 -11.48
CA CYS A 169 3.64 1.46 -12.29
C CYS A 169 3.18 1.65 -13.75
N LYS A 170 2.44 0.68 -14.31
CA LYS A 170 1.92 0.80 -15.67
C LYS A 170 0.84 1.86 -15.81
N ASP A 171 0.05 2.07 -14.78
CA ASP A 171 -1.03 3.07 -14.79
C ASP A 171 -0.43 4.47 -14.72
N ALA A 172 0.59 4.68 -13.87
CA ALA A 172 1.36 5.91 -13.85
C ALA A 172 2.04 6.21 -15.19
N LEU A 173 2.66 5.19 -15.82
CA LEU A 173 3.29 5.35 -17.14
C LEU A 173 2.28 5.71 -18.22
N ARG A 174 1.11 5.07 -18.21
CA ARG A 174 0.04 5.38 -19.17
C ARG A 174 -0.40 6.84 -19.03
N ARG A 175 -0.56 7.32 -17.78
CA ARG A 175 -0.91 8.72 -17.56
C ARG A 175 0.17 9.68 -18.09
N VAL A 176 1.44 9.37 -17.89
CA VAL A 176 2.55 10.16 -18.47
C VAL A 176 2.45 10.19 -20.00
N ASP A 177 2.23 9.04 -20.65
CA ASP A 177 2.12 8.97 -22.12
C ASP A 177 0.93 9.78 -22.60
N GLU A 178 -0.26 9.69 -21.98
CA GLU A 178 -1.45 10.51 -22.28
C GLU A 178 -1.16 12.02 -22.20
N LEU A 179 -0.46 12.45 -21.16
CA LEU A 179 -0.10 13.88 -20.99
C LEU A 179 0.88 14.35 -22.05
N LEU A 180 1.87 13.53 -22.41
CA LEU A 180 2.80 13.85 -23.48
C LEU A 180 2.09 14.00 -24.84
N GLU A 181 1.15 13.08 -25.14
CA GLU A 181 0.31 13.17 -26.34
C GLU A 181 -0.60 14.42 -26.35
N ALA A 182 -1.05 14.86 -25.16
CA ALA A 182 -1.83 16.09 -24.98
C ALA A 182 -0.98 17.38 -25.04
N GLY A 183 0.34 17.26 -25.30
CA GLY A 183 1.24 18.39 -25.49
C GLY A 183 1.94 18.92 -24.22
N TYR A 184 1.87 18.20 -23.10
CA TYR A 184 2.62 18.51 -21.87
C TYR A 184 4.04 17.98 -21.98
N VAL A 185 4.87 18.66 -22.77
CA VAL A 185 6.20 18.18 -23.17
C VAL A 185 7.36 18.71 -22.30
N HIS A 186 7.08 19.65 -21.41
CA HIS A 186 8.05 20.18 -20.46
C HIS A 186 7.93 19.44 -19.12
N VAL A 187 8.95 18.66 -18.76
CA VAL A 187 8.89 17.75 -17.60
C VAL A 187 9.85 18.20 -16.52
N VAL A 188 9.31 18.35 -15.32
CA VAL A 188 10.07 18.47 -14.07
C VAL A 188 10.18 17.07 -13.49
N ASP A 189 11.40 16.57 -13.36
CA ASP A 189 11.72 15.30 -12.72
C ASP A 189 12.21 15.59 -11.29
N ALA A 190 11.49 15.11 -10.28
CA ALA A 190 11.77 15.37 -8.89
C ALA A 190 11.96 14.05 -8.12
N ASP A 191 13.06 13.99 -7.37
CA ASP A 191 13.48 12.86 -6.56
C ASP A 191 13.75 13.37 -5.13
N LEU A 192 13.16 12.73 -4.13
CA LEU A 192 13.33 13.06 -2.72
C LEU A 192 14.54 12.31 -2.14
N LYS A 193 15.45 13.06 -1.50
CA LYS A 193 16.64 12.49 -0.88
C LYS A 193 16.26 11.71 0.38
N SER A 194 16.58 10.41 0.39
CA SER A 194 16.36 9.55 1.57
C SER A 194 14.98 9.70 2.20
N TYR A 195 13.95 9.76 1.36
CA TYR A 195 12.59 10.16 1.75
C TYR A 195 12.10 9.48 3.02
N PHE A 196 12.17 8.14 3.09
CA PHE A 196 11.70 7.39 4.26
C PHE A 196 12.47 7.72 5.54
N ASP A 197 13.71 8.16 5.44
CA ASP A 197 14.57 8.49 6.58
C ASP A 197 14.41 9.96 7.04
N THR A 198 13.71 10.81 6.27
CA THR A 198 13.56 12.26 6.53
C THR A 198 12.15 12.68 6.89
N ILE A 199 11.17 11.79 6.88
CA ILE A 199 9.78 12.06 7.29
C ILE A 199 9.74 12.57 8.72
N LEU A 200 9.15 13.74 8.95
CA LEU A 200 8.95 14.29 10.29
C LEU A 200 7.80 13.55 10.99
N LYS A 201 8.12 12.83 12.09
CA LYS A 201 7.17 11.97 12.80
C LYS A 201 5.95 12.72 13.31
N ASP A 202 6.14 13.91 13.92
CA ASP A 202 5.06 14.73 14.46
C ASP A 202 4.11 15.22 13.37
N ARG A 203 4.66 15.67 12.24
CA ARG A 203 3.85 16.08 11.08
C ARG A 203 3.05 14.91 10.52
N LEU A 204 3.67 13.74 10.38
CA LEU A 204 2.98 12.54 9.92
C LEU A 204 1.85 12.14 10.87
N LEU A 205 2.12 12.13 12.18
CA LEU A 205 1.10 11.84 13.20
C LEU A 205 -0.05 12.85 13.19
N ALA A 206 0.23 14.13 12.98
CA ALA A 206 -0.78 15.16 12.81
C ALA A 206 -1.65 14.94 11.57
N LEU A 207 -1.07 14.53 10.44
CA LEU A 207 -1.82 14.17 9.23
C LEU A 207 -2.74 12.96 9.47
N VAL A 208 -2.25 11.93 10.16
CA VAL A 208 -3.09 10.80 10.55
C VAL A 208 -4.21 11.24 11.48
N ALA A 209 -3.92 12.08 12.48
CA ALA A 209 -4.90 12.62 13.43
C ALA A 209 -5.93 13.56 12.77
N GLY A 210 -5.64 14.04 11.57
CA GLY A 210 -6.61 14.77 10.74
C GLY A 210 -7.88 13.97 10.44
N LYS A 211 -7.75 12.65 10.25
CA LYS A 211 -8.86 11.73 9.92
C LYS A 211 -9.18 10.72 11.03
N VAL A 212 -8.24 10.46 11.94
CA VAL A 212 -8.36 9.47 13.01
C VAL A 212 -8.34 10.17 14.37
N ALA A 213 -9.40 9.99 15.16
CA ALA A 213 -9.52 10.51 16.53
C ALA A 213 -9.34 9.41 17.59
N ASP A 214 -9.21 8.14 17.18
CA ASP A 214 -8.93 7.04 18.10
C ASP A 214 -7.51 7.15 18.65
N ARG A 215 -7.42 7.57 19.93
CA ARG A 215 -6.12 7.79 20.61
C ARG A 215 -5.27 6.52 20.68
N ARG A 216 -5.88 5.34 20.73
CA ARG A 216 -5.16 4.08 20.82
C ARG A 216 -4.54 3.71 19.46
N ILE A 217 -5.23 3.99 18.38
CA ILE A 217 -4.67 3.86 17.01
C ILE A 217 -3.53 4.86 16.81
N LEU A 218 -3.71 6.12 17.22
CA LEU A 218 -2.65 7.12 17.11
C LEU A 218 -1.42 6.73 17.94
N ALA A 219 -1.60 6.24 19.18
CA ALA A 219 -0.51 5.76 20.01
C ALA A 219 0.19 4.54 19.39
N LEU A 220 -0.56 3.66 18.72
CA LEU A 220 0.02 2.52 18.01
C LEU A 220 0.83 2.96 16.78
N VAL A 221 0.33 3.92 16.00
CA VAL A 221 1.11 4.53 14.89
C VAL A 221 2.39 5.15 15.43
N GLN A 222 2.28 5.95 16.49
CA GLN A 222 3.43 6.58 17.14
C GLN A 222 4.46 5.54 17.60
N SER A 223 4.03 4.45 18.25
CA SER A 223 4.94 3.39 18.71
C SER A 223 5.72 2.73 17.56
N PHE A 224 5.13 2.61 16.35
CA PHE A 224 5.82 2.12 15.18
C PHE A 224 6.80 3.15 14.58
N LEU A 225 6.50 4.45 14.69
CA LEU A 225 7.42 5.51 14.27
C LEU A 225 8.62 5.66 15.23
N GLU A 226 8.42 5.34 16.50
CA GLU A 226 9.44 5.39 17.55
C GLU A 226 10.18 4.06 17.75
N GLN A 227 9.88 3.05 16.91
CA GLN A 227 10.46 1.73 17.00
C GLN A 227 11.98 1.80 16.82
N SER A 228 12.72 1.17 17.74
CA SER A 228 14.19 1.10 17.67
C SER A 228 14.66 0.25 16.50
N VAL A 229 15.87 0.51 16.06
CA VAL A 229 16.56 -0.25 15.00
C VAL A 229 17.76 -0.93 15.63
N LEU A 230 17.89 -2.24 15.41
CA LEU A 230 19.05 -3.05 15.82
C LEU A 230 19.91 -3.37 14.60
N GLU A 231 21.18 -2.97 14.66
CA GLU A 231 22.21 -3.30 13.68
C GLU A 231 23.40 -3.90 14.44
N ASP A 232 23.71 -5.17 14.17
CA ASP A 232 24.67 -5.96 14.94
C ASP A 232 24.34 -5.95 16.44
N ALA A 233 25.13 -5.28 17.27
CA ALA A 233 24.93 -5.13 18.72
C ALA A 233 24.53 -3.70 19.13
N HIS A 234 24.29 -2.81 18.16
CA HIS A 234 23.92 -1.43 18.41
C HIS A 234 22.42 -1.20 18.17
N GLU A 235 21.75 -0.68 19.19
CA GLU A 235 20.33 -0.34 19.14
C GLU A 235 20.13 1.17 19.34
N TRP A 236 19.33 1.80 18.48
CA TRP A 236 18.99 3.22 18.60
C TRP A 236 17.57 3.49 18.08
N VAL A 237 17.00 4.60 18.49
CA VAL A 237 15.73 5.11 17.97
C VAL A 237 16.04 6.22 16.98
N PRO A 238 15.65 6.09 15.68
CA PRO A 238 15.81 7.17 14.72
C PRO A 238 14.98 8.40 15.15
N GLU A 239 15.56 9.58 15.09
CA GLU A 239 14.85 10.85 15.41
C GLU A 239 13.76 11.16 14.38
N GLN A 240 14.01 10.84 13.13
CA GLN A 240 13.12 11.07 11.99
C GLN A 240 12.93 9.80 11.18
N GLY A 241 11.98 9.84 10.28
CA GLY A 241 11.75 8.78 9.32
C GLY A 241 10.73 7.74 9.76
N THR A 242 10.43 6.89 8.81
CA THR A 242 9.66 5.64 9.00
C THR A 242 10.51 4.47 8.51
N PRO A 243 10.52 3.34 9.22
CA PRO A 243 11.41 2.24 8.87
C PRO A 243 11.18 1.72 7.44
N GLN A 244 12.22 1.75 6.60
CA GLN A 244 12.16 1.13 5.27
C GLN A 244 11.99 -0.38 5.42
N GLY A 245 10.88 -0.93 4.91
CA GLY A 245 10.55 -2.36 5.00
C GLY A 245 9.47 -2.70 6.02
N ALA A 246 9.05 -1.77 6.86
CA ALA A 246 7.87 -1.93 7.70
C ALA A 246 6.59 -1.94 6.84
N VAL A 247 5.60 -2.75 7.24
CA VAL A 247 4.39 -3.02 6.42
C VAL A 247 3.48 -1.79 6.30
N VAL A 248 3.46 -0.94 7.32
CA VAL A 248 2.61 0.27 7.35
C VAL A 248 3.29 1.46 6.68
N SER A 249 4.61 1.48 6.55
CA SER A 249 5.37 2.62 6.01
C SER A 249 4.93 3.08 4.61
N PRO A 250 4.54 2.21 3.66
CA PRO A 250 4.01 2.64 2.37
C PRO A 250 2.72 3.46 2.46
N LEU A 251 1.80 3.11 3.35
CA LEU A 251 0.59 3.89 3.60
C LEU A 251 0.93 5.24 4.23
N LEU A 252 1.77 5.23 5.25
CA LEU A 252 2.21 6.46 5.95
C LEU A 252 2.97 7.40 5.00
N SER A 253 3.76 6.86 4.10
CA SER A 253 4.44 7.59 3.03
C SER A 253 3.44 8.32 2.12
N ASN A 254 2.39 7.64 1.67
CA ASN A 254 1.36 8.28 0.86
C ASN A 254 0.61 9.36 1.64
N ILE A 255 0.27 9.12 2.92
CA ILE A 255 -0.37 10.13 3.77
C ILE A 255 0.50 11.39 3.90
N TYR A 256 1.83 11.23 3.98
CA TYR A 256 2.73 12.37 4.11
C TYR A 256 2.83 13.23 2.85
N LEU A 257 2.77 12.61 1.66
CA LEU A 257 2.87 13.28 0.37
C LEU A 257 1.52 13.74 -0.22
N ASP A 258 0.41 13.22 0.28
CA ASP A 258 -0.93 13.58 -0.21
C ASP A 258 -1.22 15.10 -0.22
N PRO A 259 -0.79 15.90 0.77
CA PRO A 259 -0.95 17.36 0.71
C PRO A 259 -0.19 18.01 -0.47
N LEU A 260 0.94 17.45 -0.91
CA LEU A 260 1.62 17.92 -2.14
C LEU A 260 0.80 17.57 -3.37
N ASP A 261 0.27 16.35 -3.43
CA ASP A 261 -0.54 15.91 -4.55
C ASP A 261 -1.75 16.85 -4.76
N HIS A 262 -2.45 17.16 -3.67
CA HIS A 262 -3.60 18.10 -3.71
C HIS A 262 -3.17 19.51 -4.07
N LEU A 263 -2.10 20.04 -3.49
CA LEU A 263 -1.59 21.38 -3.81
C LEU A 263 -1.28 21.53 -5.30
N MET A 264 -0.62 20.53 -5.89
CA MET A 264 -0.28 20.56 -7.31
C MET A 264 -1.55 20.51 -8.19
N ALA A 265 -2.53 19.70 -7.82
CA ALA A 265 -3.82 19.63 -8.52
C ALA A 265 -4.63 20.93 -8.40
N GLU A 266 -4.68 21.54 -7.21
CA GLU A 266 -5.36 22.81 -6.96
C GLU A 266 -4.76 23.98 -7.77
N GLN A 267 -3.44 23.94 -8.00
CA GLN A 267 -2.76 24.91 -8.84
C GLN A 267 -2.79 24.57 -10.34
N GLY A 268 -3.48 23.50 -10.73
CA GLY A 268 -3.65 23.11 -12.12
C GLY A 268 -2.43 22.44 -12.77
N TYR A 269 -1.50 21.94 -11.97
CA TYR A 269 -0.34 21.21 -12.48
C TYR A 269 -0.63 19.72 -12.65
N GLU A 270 -0.22 19.17 -13.78
CA GLU A 270 -0.29 17.74 -14.07
C GLU A 270 0.91 17.01 -13.45
N MET A 271 0.70 16.44 -12.26
CA MET A 271 1.71 15.64 -11.57
C MET A 271 1.37 14.15 -11.69
N VAL A 272 2.37 13.31 -11.84
CA VAL A 272 2.26 11.85 -11.78
C VAL A 272 3.25 11.33 -10.76
N ARG A 273 2.75 10.79 -9.64
CA ARG A 273 3.58 10.28 -8.54
C ARG A 273 3.47 8.77 -8.40
N TYR A 274 4.62 8.11 -8.24
CA TYR A 274 4.72 6.70 -7.88
C TYR A 274 5.62 6.52 -6.66
N ALA A 275 5.03 6.39 -5.47
CA ALA A 275 5.73 6.42 -4.18
C ALA A 275 6.40 7.77 -3.92
N ASP A 276 7.73 7.79 -3.78
CA ASP A 276 8.57 8.98 -3.59
C ASP A 276 9.09 9.59 -4.90
N ASP A 277 8.92 8.89 -6.02
CA ASP A 277 9.31 9.37 -7.36
C ASP A 277 8.12 10.09 -8.02
N PHE A 278 8.30 11.31 -8.53
CA PHE A 278 7.25 12.00 -9.26
C PHE A 278 7.78 12.90 -10.37
N VAL A 279 6.91 13.12 -11.34
CA VAL A 279 7.14 14.05 -12.44
C VAL A 279 6.01 15.06 -12.52
N VAL A 280 6.31 16.31 -12.85
CA VAL A 280 5.32 17.32 -13.21
C VAL A 280 5.45 17.62 -14.69
N LEU A 281 4.36 17.50 -15.43
CA LEU A 281 4.32 17.72 -16.87
C LEU A 281 3.62 19.04 -17.16
N CYS A 282 4.27 19.90 -17.97
CA CYS A 282 3.83 21.26 -18.27
C CYS A 282 3.81 21.51 -19.77
N ARG A 283 3.07 22.52 -20.20
CA ARG A 283 2.98 22.92 -21.63
C ARG A 283 4.09 23.87 -22.02
N SER A 284 4.60 24.67 -21.09
CA SER A 284 5.66 25.65 -21.31
C SER A 284 6.83 25.46 -20.33
N PRO A 285 8.03 25.96 -20.67
CA PRO A 285 9.15 25.98 -19.74
C PRO A 285 8.90 26.92 -18.54
N GLU A 286 8.12 27.98 -18.71
CA GLU A 286 7.72 28.91 -17.67
C GLU A 286 6.84 28.23 -16.62
N ASP A 287 5.81 27.48 -17.06
CA ASP A 287 4.98 26.68 -16.18
C ASP A 287 5.81 25.64 -15.40
N ALA A 288 6.77 25.02 -16.08
CA ALA A 288 7.64 24.03 -15.45
C ALA A 288 8.56 24.69 -14.39
N ALA A 289 9.02 25.92 -14.60
CA ALA A 289 9.79 26.68 -13.62
C ALA A 289 8.93 27.05 -12.41
N ALA A 290 7.70 27.50 -12.64
CA ALA A 290 6.76 27.81 -11.59
C ALA A 290 6.39 26.57 -10.77
N ALA A 291 6.03 25.46 -11.42
CA ALA A 291 5.75 24.18 -10.77
C ALA A 291 6.91 23.70 -9.89
N LEU A 292 8.16 23.80 -10.39
CA LEU A 292 9.34 23.46 -9.60
C LEU A 292 9.47 24.32 -8.35
N THR A 293 9.15 25.61 -8.43
CA THR A 293 9.19 26.51 -7.28
C THR A 293 8.19 26.05 -6.23
N VAL A 294 6.94 25.76 -6.61
CA VAL A 294 5.91 25.22 -5.70
C VAL A 294 6.39 23.93 -5.03
N VAL A 295 6.96 22.99 -5.79
CA VAL A 295 7.48 21.74 -5.24
C VAL A 295 8.61 22.01 -4.24
N LYS A 296 9.55 22.93 -4.55
CA LYS A 296 10.66 23.29 -3.65
C LYS A 296 10.16 23.90 -2.33
N ASP A 297 9.24 24.83 -2.41
CA ASP A 297 8.71 25.53 -1.25
C ASP A 297 7.92 24.56 -0.35
N TRP A 298 7.09 23.71 -0.95
CA TRP A 298 6.35 22.71 -0.19
C TRP A 298 7.28 21.69 0.45
N THR A 299 8.25 21.13 -0.29
CA THR A 299 9.17 20.12 0.25
C THR A 299 10.02 20.69 1.37
N ALA A 300 10.49 21.93 1.26
CA ALA A 300 11.21 22.63 2.33
C ALA A 300 10.34 22.80 3.58
N SER A 301 9.07 23.22 3.41
CA SER A 301 8.11 23.34 4.52
C SER A 301 7.76 21.99 5.17
N ALA A 302 7.87 20.91 4.40
CA ALA A 302 7.63 19.54 4.86
C ALA A 302 8.87 18.86 5.45
N GLY A 303 10.01 19.58 5.60
CA GLY A 303 11.25 19.00 6.11
C GLY A 303 11.91 18.01 5.15
N LEU A 304 11.52 18.01 3.88
CA LEU A 304 12.05 17.12 2.85
C LEU A 304 13.11 17.82 2.00
N THR A 305 14.03 17.05 1.45
CA THR A 305 15.08 17.59 0.59
C THR A 305 14.98 16.97 -0.81
N LEU A 306 14.95 17.82 -1.84
CA LEU A 306 15.05 17.38 -3.22
C LEU A 306 16.48 16.99 -3.55
N GLN A 307 16.70 15.78 -4.07
CA GLN A 307 18.04 15.29 -4.41
C GLN A 307 18.59 15.98 -5.65
N ARG A 308 17.77 16.21 -6.67
CA ARG A 308 18.10 16.92 -7.92
C ARG A 308 16.82 17.40 -8.62
N ALA A 309 16.26 18.50 -8.17
CA ALA A 309 15.19 19.18 -8.90
C ALA A 309 15.78 20.26 -9.79
N ASN A 310 16.45 19.95 -10.89
CA ASN A 310 17.02 21.00 -11.75
C ASN A 310 17.04 20.65 -13.23
N ARG A 311 16.18 19.78 -13.71
CA ARG A 311 16.20 19.49 -15.14
C ARG A 311 14.80 19.59 -15.73
N PHE A 312 14.48 20.79 -16.21
CA PHE A 312 13.46 20.94 -17.23
C PHE A 312 13.91 20.18 -18.47
N ARG A 313 13.04 19.34 -18.99
CA ARG A 313 13.31 18.60 -20.21
C ARG A 313 12.13 18.75 -21.13
N ARG A 314 12.43 19.14 -22.34
CA ARG A 314 11.48 19.02 -23.43
C ARG A 314 11.57 17.59 -23.97
N ILE A 315 10.47 16.87 -23.93
CA ILE A 315 10.31 15.57 -24.58
C ILE A 315 9.72 15.82 -25.96
N ASP A 316 10.32 15.22 -27.00
CA ASP A 316 9.77 15.24 -28.36
C ASP A 316 8.84 14.03 -28.53
N PRO A 317 7.50 14.24 -28.60
CA PRO A 317 6.54 13.14 -28.69
C PRO A 317 6.69 12.35 -29.99
N LEU A 318 7.17 12.97 -31.07
CA LEU A 318 7.28 12.34 -32.39
C LEU A 318 8.54 11.48 -32.55
N ARG A 319 9.57 11.73 -31.76
CA ARG A 319 10.85 11.00 -31.87
C ARG A 319 11.08 10.00 -30.74
N GLY A 320 10.21 9.93 -29.74
CA GLY A 320 10.38 9.04 -28.58
C GLY A 320 11.73 9.19 -27.86
N SER A 321 12.47 10.26 -28.13
CA SER A 321 13.80 10.51 -27.61
C SER A 321 13.89 11.86 -26.92
N ILE A 322 14.28 11.83 -25.67
CA ILE A 322 14.75 13.01 -24.95
C ILE A 322 16.06 13.45 -25.62
N ARG A 323 16.05 14.62 -26.29
CA ARG A 323 17.30 15.24 -26.75
C ARG A 323 18.07 15.76 -25.54
N SER A 324 18.90 14.96 -24.94
CA SER A 324 20.22 15.29 -24.38
C SER A 324 20.74 14.18 -23.45
N LYS A 325 21.88 13.61 -23.87
CA LYS A 325 22.81 12.68 -23.20
C LYS A 325 22.37 11.21 -23.03
N PRO A 326 23.27 10.25 -23.27
CA PRO A 326 22.95 8.82 -23.23
C PRO A 326 22.55 8.39 -21.83
N GLY A 327 21.30 7.95 -21.69
CA GLY A 327 20.85 7.38 -20.44
C GLY A 327 19.38 7.56 -20.08
N TRP A 328 18.56 8.22 -20.89
CA TRP A 328 17.18 8.58 -20.57
C TRP A 328 16.12 7.73 -21.28
N TRP A 329 14.92 7.70 -20.66
CA TRP A 329 13.75 6.96 -21.07
C TRP A 329 13.29 7.35 -22.49
N THR A 330 13.00 6.37 -23.33
CA THR A 330 12.28 6.52 -24.59
C THR A 330 10.94 5.83 -24.46
N PRO A 331 9.77 6.47 -24.73
CA PRO A 331 8.51 5.79 -24.88
C PRO A 331 8.65 4.78 -26.03
N GLY A 332 8.58 3.50 -25.71
CA GLY A 332 8.47 2.47 -26.75
C GLY A 332 7.07 2.57 -27.35
N ARG A 333 6.99 2.74 -28.67
CA ARG A 333 5.75 2.52 -29.45
C ARG A 333 5.17 1.18 -29.01
N MET A 334 4.01 1.19 -28.41
CA MET A 334 3.22 -0.03 -28.26
C MET A 334 2.58 -0.33 -29.61
N ASP A 335 3.20 -1.17 -30.42
CA ASP A 335 2.51 -1.82 -31.52
C ASP A 335 1.43 -2.73 -30.93
N SER A 336 0.20 -2.51 -31.36
CA SER A 336 -1.01 -3.20 -30.89
C SER A 336 -1.14 -4.65 -31.41
N THR A 337 -0.07 -5.25 -31.87
CA THR A 337 -0.06 -6.64 -32.35
C THR A 337 1.28 -7.29 -32.01
N SER A 338 1.30 -8.08 -30.98
CA SER A 338 1.97 -9.36 -30.83
C SER A 338 2.48 -9.62 -29.41
N SER A 339 2.12 -10.76 -28.92
CA SER A 339 2.74 -11.49 -27.81
C SER A 339 4.21 -11.82 -28.15
N GLY A 340 5.15 -11.01 -27.69
CA GLY A 340 6.56 -11.28 -27.90
C GLY A 340 7.45 -10.22 -27.25
N ILE A 341 7.86 -10.45 -26.01
CA ILE A 341 8.85 -9.61 -25.33
C ILE A 341 10.24 -10.04 -25.77
N THR A 342 10.78 -9.35 -26.77
CA THR A 342 12.21 -9.40 -27.06
C THR A 342 12.93 -8.24 -26.36
N SER A 343 13.87 -8.60 -25.50
CA SER A 343 14.71 -7.69 -24.74
C SER A 343 15.66 -6.93 -25.67
N ARG A 344 15.44 -5.64 -25.90
CA ARG A 344 16.50 -4.75 -26.41
C ARG A 344 17.13 -3.95 -25.27
N ARG A 345 18.46 -4.06 -25.20
CA ARG A 345 19.33 -3.34 -24.24
C ARG A 345 19.08 -1.84 -24.29
N VAL A 346 18.68 -1.27 -23.19
CA VAL A 346 18.48 0.16 -23.00
C VAL A 346 19.45 0.65 -21.93
N ARG A 347 20.25 1.66 -22.27
CA ARG A 347 21.37 2.19 -21.47
C ARG A 347 20.90 3.13 -20.35
N ASN A 348 21.66 3.15 -19.25
CA ASN A 348 21.34 3.68 -17.92
C ASN A 348 21.33 5.23 -17.80
N GLY A 349 20.23 5.81 -17.27
CA GLY A 349 20.10 7.19 -16.81
C GLY A 349 19.31 7.30 -15.48
N PRO A 350 19.37 8.46 -14.78
CA PRO A 350 18.81 8.57 -13.41
C PRO A 350 17.30 8.31 -13.30
N ALA A 351 16.47 8.82 -14.22
CA ALA A 351 15.04 8.54 -14.23
C ALA A 351 14.73 7.03 -14.41
N ARG A 352 15.63 6.30 -15.06
CA ARG A 352 15.57 4.85 -15.14
C ARG A 352 15.88 4.14 -13.84
N ARG A 353 16.65 4.73 -12.93
CA ARG A 353 16.94 4.10 -11.64
C ARG A 353 15.72 4.09 -10.74
N ALA A 354 14.99 5.16 -10.68
CA ALA A 354 13.73 5.26 -9.95
C ALA A 354 12.70 4.27 -10.50
N TRP A 355 12.46 4.30 -11.80
CA TRP A 355 11.54 3.39 -12.49
C TRP A 355 12.01 1.93 -12.53
N ARG A 356 13.32 1.64 -12.43
CA ARG A 356 13.81 0.26 -12.28
C ARG A 356 13.51 -0.31 -10.90
N SER A 357 13.60 0.49 -9.83
CA SER A 357 13.19 0.03 -8.50
C SER A 357 11.70 -0.29 -8.46
N SER A 358 10.89 0.56 -9.08
CA SER A 358 9.44 0.36 -9.23
C SER A 358 9.10 -0.84 -10.13
N ARG A 359 9.84 -1.08 -11.23
CA ARG A 359 9.69 -2.28 -12.06
C ARG A 359 10.07 -3.57 -11.33
N THR A 360 11.07 -3.53 -10.46
CA THR A 360 11.47 -4.69 -9.68
C THR A 360 10.38 -5.06 -8.67
N LEU A 361 9.73 -4.08 -8.07
CA LEU A 361 8.57 -4.29 -7.20
C LEU A 361 7.35 -4.80 -7.97
N CYS A 362 7.09 -4.28 -9.17
CA CYS A 362 5.97 -4.70 -10.02
C CYS A 362 6.23 -6.09 -10.65
N GLY A 363 7.47 -6.40 -11.05
CA GLY A 363 7.84 -7.69 -11.64
C GLY A 363 7.80 -8.84 -10.63
N ARG A 364 8.22 -8.63 -9.40
CA ARG A 364 8.16 -9.65 -8.33
C ARG A 364 6.73 -10.08 -8.01
N ARG A 365 5.76 -9.16 -7.99
CA ARG A 365 4.35 -9.52 -7.76
C ARG A 365 3.74 -10.38 -8.88
N ARG A 366 4.31 -10.38 -10.08
CA ARG A 366 3.81 -11.18 -11.21
C ARG A 366 4.40 -12.59 -11.29
N SER A 367 5.68 -12.77 -10.95
CA SER A 367 6.31 -14.09 -10.91
C SER A 367 5.75 -14.98 -9.80
N GLU A 368 5.24 -14.38 -8.73
CA GLU A 368 4.64 -15.12 -7.60
C GLU A 368 3.19 -15.59 -7.85
N ARG A 369 2.48 -15.03 -8.85
CA ARG A 369 1.12 -15.47 -9.20
C ARG A 369 1.04 -16.62 -10.23
N SER A 370 2.13 -16.93 -10.93
CA SER A 370 2.15 -17.98 -11.96
C SER A 370 2.68 -19.34 -11.49
N GLY A 371 2.98 -19.51 -10.21
CA GLY A 371 3.60 -20.71 -9.64
C GLY A 371 2.70 -21.66 -8.85
N ALA A 372 1.38 -21.65 -9.03
CA ALA A 372 0.48 -22.54 -8.32
C ALA A 372 -0.47 -23.28 -9.27
N ALA A 373 0.06 -24.20 -10.05
CA ALA A 373 -0.70 -25.31 -10.63
C ALA A 373 0.26 -26.45 -10.94
N LEU A 374 0.38 -27.42 -10.05
CA LEU A 374 0.83 -28.75 -10.37
C LEU A 374 -0.17 -29.77 -9.83
N PRO A 375 -0.52 -30.80 -10.63
CA PRO A 375 -1.58 -31.72 -10.31
C PRO A 375 -1.10 -32.81 -9.34
N TRP A 376 -1.94 -33.21 -8.44
CA TRP A 376 -1.83 -34.44 -7.68
C TRP A 376 -1.99 -35.62 -8.62
N SER A 377 -0.97 -36.43 -8.79
CA SER A 377 -1.10 -37.80 -9.26
C SER A 377 -0.65 -38.75 -8.14
N SER A 378 -1.57 -39.61 -7.78
CA SER A 378 -1.40 -40.79 -6.96
C SER A 378 -0.28 -41.73 -7.44
N ARG A 379 0.54 -42.26 -6.54
CA ARG A 379 0.84 -43.71 -6.44
C ARG A 379 1.88 -44.03 -5.37
N ALA A 380 1.52 -45.12 -4.69
CA ALA A 380 2.28 -46.01 -3.81
C ALA A 380 2.73 -45.43 -2.47
#